data_eda81dd6bda70653935fb2b69a058d83
#
_entry.id   eda81dd6bda70653935fb2b69a058d83
#
_cell.length_a   1.000
_cell.length_b   1.000
_cell.length_c   1.000
_cell.angle_alpha   90.00
_cell.angle_beta   90.00
_cell.angle_gamma   90.00
#
_symmetry.space_group_name_H-M   'P 1'
#
loop_
_entity.id
_entity.type
_entity.pdbx_description
1 polymer ?
#
loop_
_entity_poly.entity_id
_entity_poly.type
_entity_poly.pdbx_seq_one_letter_code
_entity_poly.pdbx_strand_id
1 'polypeptide(L)'
;MAEFDISRMNILIVEDNLHFRTHIRTILQTLGVESVEEARDGAEAFEVLLSFDADLAIIDWKMDGQNGLDCVRRIRNDEDSPNRFLPIIMVTGYTEESLARDARDIGVNDFLGKPISAKSLMSRIAAVLEDKREFIDAPDYFGPDRRRSQQEYMGEERRKK
;
A
#
# COMPACT_ATOMS: atom_id res chain seq x y z
N MET A 1 8.59 -20.23 10.52
CA MET A 1 7.93 -19.13 9.83
C MET A 1 8.11 -17.84 10.60
N ALA A 2 8.57 -16.82 9.92
CA ALA A 2 8.74 -15.54 10.62
C ALA A 2 7.37 -14.94 10.95
N GLU A 3 7.18 -14.62 12.20
CA GLU A 3 6.00 -13.89 12.63
C GLU A 3 6.38 -12.42 12.74
N PHE A 4 5.58 -11.57 12.14
CA PHE A 4 5.80 -10.15 12.21
C PHE A 4 4.95 -9.55 13.31
N ASP A 5 5.61 -8.83 14.20
CA ASP A 5 4.92 -8.09 15.25
C ASP A 5 4.50 -6.74 14.66
N ILE A 6 3.24 -6.66 14.24
CA ILE A 6 2.72 -5.43 13.64
C ILE A 6 2.12 -4.49 14.69
N SER A 7 2.13 -4.88 15.98
CA SER A 7 1.51 -4.07 17.03
C SER A 7 2.14 -2.68 17.16
N ARG A 8 3.41 -2.55 16.83
CA ARG A 8 4.15 -1.29 16.93
C ARG A 8 4.21 -0.50 15.63
N MET A 9 3.60 -1.02 14.58
CA MET A 9 3.57 -0.29 13.31
C MET A 9 2.65 0.93 13.39
N ASN A 10 3.07 1.98 12.73
CA ASN A 10 2.25 3.17 12.50
C ASN A 10 1.62 3.02 11.12
N ILE A 11 0.30 2.90 11.08
CA ILE A 11 -0.40 2.64 9.82
C ILE A 11 -1.36 3.79 9.50
N LEU A 12 -1.25 4.30 8.28
CA LEU A 12 -2.15 5.33 7.76
C LEU A 12 -3.20 4.68 6.86
N ILE A 13 -4.46 5.05 7.08
CA ILE A 13 -5.57 4.63 6.23
C ILE A 13 -6.05 5.83 5.44
N VAL A 14 -6.07 5.73 4.10
CA VAL A 14 -6.58 6.78 3.23
C VAL A 14 -7.83 6.27 2.53
N GLU A 15 -8.99 6.73 2.97
CA GLU A 15 -10.29 6.27 2.51
C GLU A 15 -11.34 7.34 2.81
N ASP A 16 -12.11 7.74 1.82
CA ASP A 16 -13.13 8.78 1.99
C ASP A 16 -14.43 8.27 2.60
N ASN A 17 -14.74 6.99 2.48
CA ASN A 17 -15.94 6.39 3.05
C ASN A 17 -15.71 6.05 4.52
N LEU A 18 -16.46 6.71 5.40
CA LEU A 18 -16.29 6.54 6.84
C LEU A 18 -16.50 5.10 7.30
N HIS A 19 -17.50 4.43 6.77
CA HIS A 19 -17.80 3.05 7.16
C HIS A 19 -16.68 2.10 6.78
N PHE A 20 -16.14 2.25 5.59
CA PHE A 20 -15.05 1.40 5.12
C PHE A 20 -13.75 1.70 5.86
N ARG A 21 -13.50 2.98 6.13
CA ARG A 21 -12.33 3.41 6.89
C ARG A 21 -12.38 2.84 8.31
N THR A 22 -13.54 2.91 8.95
CA THR A 22 -13.76 2.33 10.28
C THR A 22 -13.56 0.81 10.25
N HIS A 23 -14.04 0.16 9.18
CA HIS A 23 -13.87 -1.28 9.01
C HIS A 23 -12.40 -1.68 8.97
N ILE A 24 -11.59 -0.94 8.19
CA ILE A 24 -10.15 -1.21 8.11
C ILE A 24 -9.49 -0.99 9.48
N ARG A 25 -9.85 0.10 10.16
CA ARG A 25 -9.31 0.38 11.49
C ARG A 25 -9.63 -0.76 12.46
N THR A 26 -10.87 -1.24 12.46
CA THR A 26 -11.31 -2.33 13.32
C THR A 26 -10.50 -3.60 13.05
N ILE A 27 -10.28 -3.92 11.78
CA ILE A 27 -9.46 -5.08 11.41
C ILE A 27 -8.04 -4.93 11.95
N LEU A 28 -7.44 -3.76 11.77
CA LEU A 28 -6.07 -3.51 12.24
C LEU A 28 -5.99 -3.63 13.77
N GLN A 29 -6.98 -3.10 14.48
CA GLN A 29 -7.03 -3.23 15.94
C GLN A 29 -7.15 -4.69 16.37
N THR A 30 -7.96 -5.46 15.67
CA THR A 30 -8.09 -6.91 15.90
C THR A 30 -6.74 -7.62 15.71
N LEU A 31 -5.95 -7.16 14.74
CA LEU A 31 -4.61 -7.70 14.49
C LEU A 31 -3.55 -7.19 15.47
N GLY A 32 -3.91 -6.30 16.37
CA GLY A 32 -3.02 -5.81 17.41
C GLY A 32 -2.35 -4.48 17.13
N VAL A 33 -2.68 -3.82 16.03
CA VAL A 33 -2.09 -2.52 15.68
C VAL A 33 -2.67 -1.44 16.58
N GLU A 34 -1.81 -0.71 17.27
CA GLU A 34 -2.24 0.32 18.23
C GLU A 34 -2.21 1.73 17.65
N SER A 35 -1.35 1.98 16.68
CA SER A 35 -1.13 3.33 16.14
C SER A 35 -1.67 3.42 14.71
N VAL A 36 -2.88 3.99 14.58
CA VAL A 36 -3.56 4.14 13.30
C VAL A 36 -4.02 5.58 13.15
N GLU A 37 -3.66 6.20 12.03
CA GLU A 37 -4.18 7.51 11.63
C GLU A 37 -5.03 7.36 10.38
N GLU A 38 -5.95 8.28 10.18
CA GLU A 38 -6.89 8.24 9.06
C GLU A 38 -6.85 9.54 8.28
N ALA A 39 -7.02 9.42 6.97
CA ALA A 39 -7.15 10.56 6.07
C ALA A 39 -8.29 10.26 5.08
N ARG A 40 -9.04 11.28 4.72
CA ARG A 40 -10.19 11.14 3.82
C ARG A 40 -9.82 11.29 2.36
N ASP A 41 -8.66 11.88 2.09
CA ASP A 41 -8.19 12.12 0.73
C ASP A 41 -6.67 12.26 0.72
N GLY A 42 -6.12 12.46 -0.46
CA GLY A 42 -4.67 12.55 -0.64
C GLY A 42 -4.06 13.80 0.00
N ALA A 43 -4.77 14.92 -0.01
CA ALA A 43 -4.27 16.14 0.61
C ALA A 43 -4.14 15.97 2.12
N GLU A 44 -5.17 15.41 2.75
CA GLU A 44 -5.15 15.13 4.19
C GLU A 44 -4.09 14.09 4.54
N ALA A 45 -3.94 13.07 3.68
CA ALA A 45 -2.91 12.04 3.86
C ALA A 45 -1.52 12.68 3.90
N PHE A 46 -1.26 13.59 2.98
CA PHE A 46 0.03 14.27 2.91
C PHE A 46 0.29 15.10 4.18
N GLU A 47 -0.73 15.80 4.68
CA GLU A 47 -0.62 16.55 5.94
C GLU A 47 -0.37 15.64 7.14
N VAL A 48 -1.09 14.52 7.22
CA VAL A 48 -0.89 13.56 8.31
C VAL A 48 0.55 13.04 8.30
N LEU A 49 1.08 12.73 7.13
CA LEU A 49 2.45 12.19 7.00
C LEU A 49 3.52 13.18 7.43
N LEU A 50 3.23 14.48 7.48
CA LEU A 50 4.20 15.47 7.96
C LEU A 50 4.49 15.31 9.47
N SER A 51 3.53 14.77 10.23
CA SER A 51 3.68 14.63 11.68
C SER A 51 3.54 13.18 12.17
N PHE A 52 3.17 12.27 11.30
CA PHE A 52 2.97 10.86 11.62
C PHE A 52 3.94 10.02 10.80
N ASP A 53 4.89 9.39 11.46
CA ASP A 53 5.89 8.56 10.81
C ASP A 53 5.31 7.18 10.49
N ALA A 54 4.54 7.11 9.41
CA ALA A 54 3.87 5.88 9.02
C ALA A 54 4.87 4.84 8.52
N ASP A 55 4.64 3.60 8.91
CA ASP A 55 5.39 2.44 8.43
C ASP A 55 4.71 1.78 7.23
N LEU A 56 3.43 2.07 7.04
CA LEU A 56 2.62 1.50 5.98
C LEU A 56 1.41 2.41 5.73
N ALA A 57 1.02 2.56 4.49
CA ALA A 57 -0.24 3.22 4.13
C ALA A 57 -1.14 2.23 3.39
N ILE A 58 -2.42 2.25 3.75
CA ILE A 58 -3.47 1.50 3.08
C ILE A 58 -4.34 2.54 2.39
N ILE A 59 -4.31 2.55 1.06
CA ILE A 59 -4.93 3.62 0.26
C ILE A 59 -6.00 3.02 -0.65
N ASP A 60 -7.23 3.54 -0.56
CA ASP A 60 -8.29 3.11 -1.45
C ASP A 60 -8.07 3.67 -2.85
N TRP A 61 -8.29 2.82 -3.85
CA TRP A 61 -8.17 3.19 -5.26
C TRP A 61 -9.12 4.31 -5.64
N LYS A 62 -10.39 4.18 -5.24
CA LYS A 62 -11.45 5.05 -5.70
C LYS A 62 -12.01 5.89 -4.57
N MET A 63 -11.77 7.18 -4.62
CA MET A 63 -12.27 8.17 -3.67
C MET A 63 -13.01 9.27 -4.41
N ASP A 64 -14.03 9.86 -3.78
CA ASP A 64 -14.80 10.94 -4.40
C ASP A 64 -13.89 12.12 -4.76
N GLY A 65 -14.00 12.53 -6.03
CA GLY A 65 -13.26 13.70 -6.52
C GLY A 65 -11.75 13.50 -6.63
N GLN A 66 -11.23 12.35 -6.21
CA GLN A 66 -9.80 12.08 -6.28
C GLN A 66 -9.55 10.58 -6.37
N ASN A 67 -8.57 10.25 -7.18
CA ASN A 67 -8.13 8.87 -7.37
C ASN A 67 -6.99 8.56 -6.40
N GLY A 68 -7.02 7.39 -5.76
CA GLY A 68 -5.94 6.97 -4.86
C GLY A 68 -4.58 6.92 -5.53
N LEU A 69 -4.54 6.72 -6.85
CA LEU A 69 -3.28 6.74 -7.60
C LEU A 69 -2.60 8.11 -7.54
N ASP A 70 -3.38 9.19 -7.54
CA ASP A 70 -2.81 10.53 -7.43
C ASP A 70 -2.14 10.74 -6.07
N CYS A 71 -2.73 10.17 -5.02
CA CYS A 71 -2.12 10.18 -3.70
C CYS A 71 -0.77 9.45 -3.72
N VAL A 72 -0.72 8.27 -4.33
CA VAL A 72 0.53 7.50 -4.45
C VAL A 72 1.58 8.28 -5.23
N ARG A 73 1.18 8.88 -6.36
CA ARG A 73 2.11 9.69 -7.16
C ARG A 73 2.72 10.82 -6.35
N ARG A 74 1.93 11.50 -5.54
CA ARG A 74 2.44 12.57 -4.68
C ARG A 74 3.42 12.03 -3.66
N ILE A 75 3.10 10.93 -3.00
CA ILE A 75 3.99 10.33 -2.02
C ILE A 75 5.33 9.93 -2.65
N ARG A 76 5.29 9.37 -3.87
CA ARG A 76 6.50 8.89 -4.55
C ARG A 76 7.33 9.98 -5.21
N ASN A 77 6.68 11.01 -5.76
CA ASN A 77 7.34 11.93 -6.68
C ASN A 77 7.38 13.39 -6.25
N ASP A 78 6.54 13.80 -5.31
CA ASP A 78 6.52 15.19 -4.86
C ASP A 78 7.81 15.49 -4.08
N GLU A 79 8.44 16.64 -4.38
CA GLU A 79 9.66 17.06 -3.70
C GLU A 79 9.48 17.22 -2.20
N ASP A 80 8.26 17.57 -1.78
CA ASP A 80 7.94 17.76 -0.37
C ASP A 80 7.44 16.50 0.30
N SER A 81 7.51 15.36 -0.38
CA SER A 81 7.02 14.10 0.20
C SER A 81 7.78 13.75 1.49
N PRO A 82 7.04 13.51 2.57
CA PRO A 82 7.68 13.15 3.85
C PRO A 82 8.42 11.82 3.80
N ASN A 83 7.96 10.88 2.97
CA ASN A 83 8.61 9.58 2.84
C ASN A 83 8.29 8.94 1.48
N ARG A 84 9.17 9.11 0.53
CA ARG A 84 9.03 8.52 -0.80
C ARG A 84 9.06 6.99 -0.80
N PHE A 85 9.61 6.40 0.25
CA PHE A 85 9.79 4.95 0.36
C PHE A 85 8.69 4.27 1.14
N LEU A 86 7.66 5.00 1.53
CA LEU A 86 6.57 4.47 2.33
C LEU A 86 5.96 3.23 1.67
N PRO A 87 5.91 2.08 2.36
CA PRO A 87 5.19 0.92 1.85
C PRO A 87 3.71 1.23 1.67
N ILE A 88 3.16 0.88 0.53
CA ILE A 88 1.78 1.19 0.19
C ILE A 88 1.06 -0.07 -0.28
N ILE A 89 -0.09 -0.34 0.34
CA ILE A 89 -1.05 -1.35 -0.12
C ILE A 89 -2.25 -0.61 -0.70
N MET A 90 -2.55 -0.85 -1.96
CA MET A 90 -3.70 -0.27 -2.63
C MET A 90 -4.91 -1.19 -2.47
N VAL A 91 -6.05 -0.64 -2.05
CA VAL A 91 -7.29 -1.39 -1.91
C VAL A 91 -8.20 -1.08 -3.08
N THR A 92 -8.78 -2.12 -3.70
CA THR A 92 -9.64 -1.95 -4.87
C THR A 92 -10.83 -2.91 -4.81
N GLY A 93 -11.98 -2.44 -5.29
CA GLY A 93 -13.16 -3.27 -5.47
C GLY A 93 -13.15 -4.02 -6.78
N TYR A 94 -12.18 -3.77 -7.61
CA TYR A 94 -12.07 -4.38 -8.93
C TYR A 94 -10.83 -5.23 -9.04
N THR A 95 -10.97 -6.35 -9.77
CA THR A 95 -9.86 -7.27 -10.02
C THR A 95 -9.34 -7.17 -11.45
N GLU A 96 -9.60 -6.06 -12.12
CA GLU A 96 -9.16 -5.88 -13.50
C GLU A 96 -7.64 -5.72 -13.56
N GLU A 97 -7.03 -6.49 -14.45
CA GLU A 97 -5.58 -6.47 -14.66
C GLU A 97 -5.04 -5.09 -15.00
N SER A 98 -5.81 -4.29 -15.74
CA SER A 98 -5.38 -2.96 -16.12
C SER A 98 -5.19 -2.06 -14.92
N LEU A 99 -6.10 -2.15 -13.93
CA LEU A 99 -5.99 -1.38 -12.70
C LEU A 99 -4.78 -1.83 -11.88
N ALA A 100 -4.57 -3.13 -11.80
CA ALA A 100 -3.43 -3.69 -11.08
C ALA A 100 -2.10 -3.25 -11.73
N ARG A 101 -2.05 -3.20 -13.05
CA ARG A 101 -0.86 -2.74 -13.76
C ARG A 101 -0.61 -1.25 -13.51
N ASP A 102 -1.65 -0.43 -13.59
CA ASP A 102 -1.52 1.00 -13.34
C ASP A 102 -1.01 1.26 -11.93
N ALA A 103 -1.54 0.54 -10.94
CA ALA A 103 -1.09 0.66 -9.57
C ALA A 103 0.38 0.31 -9.42
N ARG A 104 0.82 -0.78 -10.06
CA ARG A 104 2.22 -1.19 -10.07
C ARG A 104 3.10 -0.12 -10.71
N ASP A 105 2.64 0.45 -11.82
CA ASP A 105 3.40 1.42 -12.60
C ASP A 105 3.62 2.74 -11.88
N ILE A 106 2.83 3.04 -10.86
CA ILE A 106 3.02 4.25 -10.07
C ILE A 106 3.74 4.00 -8.74
N GLY A 107 4.09 2.74 -8.44
CA GLY A 107 4.96 2.44 -7.32
C GLY A 107 4.29 1.95 -6.05
N VAL A 108 3.15 1.27 -6.14
CA VAL A 108 2.59 0.59 -4.96
C VAL A 108 3.34 -0.71 -4.70
N ASN A 109 3.35 -1.13 -3.44
CA ASN A 109 4.03 -2.36 -3.05
C ASN A 109 3.16 -3.59 -3.30
N ASP A 110 1.86 -3.47 -3.06
CA ASP A 110 0.92 -4.57 -3.23
C ASP A 110 -0.49 -4.01 -3.30
N PHE A 111 -1.45 -4.85 -3.63
CA PHE A 111 -2.85 -4.47 -3.62
C PHE A 111 -3.72 -5.56 -3.03
N LEU A 112 -4.90 -5.16 -2.55
CA LEU A 112 -5.82 -6.01 -1.84
C LEU A 112 -7.22 -5.76 -2.37
N GLY A 113 -7.92 -6.83 -2.78
CA GLY A 113 -9.29 -6.74 -3.27
C GLY A 113 -10.29 -6.66 -2.14
N LYS A 114 -11.36 -5.91 -2.37
CA LYS A 114 -12.53 -5.90 -1.47
C LYS A 114 -13.36 -7.16 -1.74
N PRO A 115 -14.00 -7.75 -0.73
CA PRO A 115 -14.05 -7.35 0.67
C PRO A 115 -12.78 -7.72 1.42
N ILE A 116 -12.43 -6.90 2.42
CA ILE A 116 -11.24 -7.10 3.23
C ILE A 116 -11.58 -7.91 4.48
N SER A 117 -10.75 -8.89 4.79
CA SER A 117 -10.82 -9.63 6.05
C SER A 117 -9.54 -9.45 6.83
N ALA A 118 -9.56 -9.81 8.11
CA ALA A 118 -8.34 -9.78 8.92
C ALA A 118 -7.26 -10.68 8.30
N LYS A 119 -7.66 -11.85 7.82
CA LYS A 119 -6.74 -12.79 7.18
C LYS A 119 -6.12 -12.23 5.91
N SER A 120 -6.92 -11.66 5.01
CA SER A 120 -6.43 -11.13 3.75
C SER A 120 -5.53 -9.91 3.97
N LEU A 121 -5.90 -9.04 4.90
CA LEU A 121 -5.09 -7.85 5.21
C LEU A 121 -3.76 -8.25 5.84
N MET A 122 -3.79 -9.16 6.82
CA MET A 122 -2.55 -9.63 7.44
C MET A 122 -1.61 -10.29 6.43
N SER A 123 -2.17 -11.07 5.52
CA SER A 123 -1.40 -11.72 4.45
C SER A 123 -0.66 -10.68 3.58
N ARG A 124 -1.33 -9.59 3.24
CA ARG A 124 -0.72 -8.53 2.42
C ARG A 124 0.32 -7.73 3.20
N ILE A 125 0.04 -7.44 4.46
CA ILE A 125 1.02 -6.76 5.31
C ILE A 125 2.29 -7.61 5.44
N ALA A 126 2.14 -8.90 5.71
CA ALA A 126 3.28 -9.80 5.80
C ALA A 126 4.08 -9.84 4.49
N ALA A 127 3.39 -9.91 3.35
CA ALA A 127 4.04 -9.93 2.05
C ALA A 127 4.85 -8.66 1.80
N VAL A 128 4.31 -7.50 2.19
CA VAL A 128 5.01 -6.23 2.03
C VAL A 128 6.22 -6.15 2.95
N LEU A 129 6.11 -6.62 4.19
CA LEU A 129 7.22 -6.62 5.14
C LEU A 129 8.34 -7.57 4.72
N GLU A 130 8.01 -8.67 4.05
CA GLU A 130 8.99 -9.61 3.52
C GLU A 130 9.61 -9.17 2.20
N ASP A 131 9.01 -8.21 1.54
CA ASP A 131 9.45 -7.75 0.23
C ASP A 131 10.80 -7.01 0.36
N LYS A 132 11.81 -7.57 -0.28
CA LYS A 132 13.17 -7.03 -0.24
C LYS A 132 13.52 -6.30 -1.53
N ARG A 133 12.54 -6.01 -2.37
CA ARG A 133 12.81 -5.28 -3.60
C ARG A 133 13.36 -3.90 -3.28
N GLU A 134 14.39 -3.52 -4.03
CA GLU A 134 14.95 -2.18 -3.92
C GLU A 134 14.05 -1.19 -4.64
N PHE A 135 14.05 0.05 -4.18
CA PHE A 135 13.37 1.13 -4.89
C PHE A 135 14.23 1.57 -6.07
N ILE A 136 13.57 1.80 -7.19
CA ILE A 136 14.20 2.26 -8.41
C ILE A 136 13.78 3.71 -8.64
N ASP A 137 14.77 4.58 -8.88
CA ASP A 137 14.54 5.98 -9.24
C ASP A 137 14.91 6.16 -10.70
N ALA A 138 13.91 6.11 -11.56
CA ALA A 138 14.06 6.29 -13.00
C ALA A 138 13.27 7.53 -13.43
N PRO A 139 13.56 8.09 -14.60
CA PRO A 139 12.89 9.32 -15.05
C PRO A 139 11.35 9.25 -15.06
N ASP A 140 10.79 8.07 -15.31
CA ASP A 140 9.37 7.88 -15.43
C ASP A 140 8.75 7.03 -14.33
N TYR A 141 9.57 6.66 -13.33
CA TYR A 141 9.08 5.75 -12.29
C TYR A 141 9.92 5.86 -11.03
N PHE A 142 9.26 5.94 -9.88
CA PHE A 142 9.89 5.76 -8.58
C PHE A 142 9.03 4.81 -7.74
N GLY A 143 9.64 3.75 -7.28
CA GLY A 143 8.94 2.75 -6.47
C GLY A 143 9.72 1.43 -6.42
N PRO A 144 9.10 0.38 -5.90
CA PRO A 144 9.72 -0.95 -5.87
C PRO A 144 10.07 -1.45 -7.27
N ASP A 145 11.14 -2.22 -7.39
CA ASP A 145 11.62 -2.72 -8.67
C ASP A 145 10.62 -3.66 -9.31
N ARG A 146 9.96 -3.20 -10.38
CA ARG A 146 8.95 -3.97 -11.11
C ARG A 146 9.53 -5.18 -11.82
N ARG A 147 10.78 -5.09 -12.24
CA ARG A 147 11.45 -6.14 -13.02
C ARG A 147 11.67 -7.39 -12.18
N ARG A 148 11.86 -7.23 -10.88
CA ARG A 148 12.11 -8.34 -9.98
C ARG A 148 10.93 -9.32 -9.95
N SER A 149 9.71 -8.82 -9.98
CA SER A 149 8.52 -9.66 -10.03
C SER A 149 8.52 -10.58 -11.24
N GLN A 150 8.89 -10.05 -12.40
CA GLN A 150 8.97 -10.84 -13.62
C GLN A 150 10.05 -11.89 -13.55
N GLN A 151 11.20 -11.57 -12.99
CA GLN A 151 12.30 -12.51 -12.83
C GLN A 151 11.92 -13.65 -11.90
N GLU A 152 11.26 -13.36 -10.81
CA GLU A 152 10.80 -14.39 -9.88
C GLU A 152 9.78 -15.32 -10.54
N TYR A 153 8.83 -14.77 -11.28
CA TYR A 153 7.85 -15.55 -12.02
C TYR A 153 8.52 -16.49 -13.02
N MET A 154 9.44 -15.99 -13.82
CA MET A 154 10.16 -16.80 -14.79
C MET A 154 11.00 -17.88 -14.13
N GLY A 155 11.58 -17.58 -12.98
CA GLY A 155 12.34 -18.53 -12.20
C GLY A 155 11.49 -19.69 -11.72
N GLU A 156 10.27 -19.40 -11.28
CA GLU A 156 9.33 -20.44 -10.85
C GLU A 156 8.92 -21.34 -12.00
N GLU A 157 8.64 -20.78 -13.16
CA GLU A 157 8.32 -21.57 -14.34
C GLU A 157 9.45 -22.54 -14.68
N ARG A 158 10.67 -22.09 -14.61
CA ARG A 158 11.83 -22.96 -14.87
C ARG A 158 11.92 -24.11 -13.89
N ARG A 159 11.54 -23.89 -12.63
CA ARG A 159 11.58 -24.94 -11.61
C ARG A 159 10.53 -26.01 -11.83
N LYS A 160 9.43 -25.66 -12.45
CA LYS A 160 8.32 -26.60 -12.71
C LYS A 160 8.61 -27.51 -13.88
N LYS A 161 9.61 -27.23 -14.65
CA LYS A 161 10.04 -28.08 -15.73
C LYS A 161 11.08 -29.09 -15.22
#